data_b28e232ef40414dc7e2b23b3bc494757
#
_entry.id   b28e232ef40414dc7e2b23b3bc494757
#
_cell.length_a   1.000
_cell.length_b   1.000
_cell.length_c   1.000
_cell.angle_alpha   90.00
_cell.angle_beta   90.00
_cell.angle_gamma   90.00
#
_symmetry.space_group_name_H-M   'P 1'
#
loop_
_entity.id
_entity.type
_entity.pdbx_description
1 polymer ?
#
loop_
_entity_poly.entity_id
_entity_poly.type
_entity_poly.pdbx_seq_one_letter_code
_entity_poly.pdbx_strand_id
1 'polypeptide(L)'
;DLELTATPGALYVEVNGRALYVEHGVQVRDGRIALPLEVLAEAAGLQLTWDEVEGAAWLSTDQAQPASASYPAEDLYWLSRIISAESRGEPLLGQIAVGNVILNRVESSQYPDTVEGVVFDTKYGVQFQPVSNGTIYDAPASSSLVAAKLCLEGTDVVGESLYFFSPALSAGRWIVSNATYYTTIGGHQFYV
;
A
#
# COMPACT_ATOMS: atom_id res chain seq x y z
N ASP A 1 9.77 -21.06 -11.38
CA ASP A 1 9.47 -21.64 -10.05
C ASP A 1 8.76 -20.58 -9.20
N LEU A 2 7.78 -21.00 -8.38
CA LEU A 2 7.10 -20.16 -7.43
C LEU A 2 7.80 -20.28 -6.07
N GLU A 3 8.32 -19.15 -5.55
CA GLU A 3 8.85 -19.06 -4.20
C GLU A 3 7.90 -18.17 -3.37
N LEU A 4 7.31 -18.74 -2.33
CA LEU A 4 6.39 -18.02 -1.42
C LEU A 4 6.89 -18.12 0.01
N THR A 5 7.07 -16.96 0.63
CA THR A 5 7.41 -16.84 2.07
C THR A 5 6.21 -16.28 2.83
N ALA A 6 5.76 -17.00 3.86
CA ALA A 6 4.66 -16.60 4.73
C ALA A 6 5.10 -16.64 6.19
N THR A 7 5.06 -15.50 6.88
CA THR A 7 5.39 -15.40 8.30
C THR A 7 4.11 -15.29 9.12
N PRO A 8 3.88 -16.16 10.13
CA PRO A 8 2.69 -16.08 10.99
C PRO A 8 2.45 -14.70 11.57
N GLY A 9 1.23 -14.19 11.45
CA GLY A 9 0.81 -12.87 11.92
C GLY A 9 1.20 -11.70 11.01
N ALA A 10 2.05 -11.90 9.99
CA ALA A 10 2.35 -10.84 9.03
C ALA A 10 1.13 -10.53 8.16
N LEU A 11 0.93 -9.24 7.83
CA LEU A 11 -0.16 -8.77 6.96
C LEU A 11 0.15 -8.95 5.47
N TYR A 12 1.16 -9.70 5.13
CA TYR A 12 1.54 -9.96 3.74
C TYR A 12 2.29 -11.28 3.61
N VAL A 13 2.35 -11.77 2.38
CA VAL A 13 3.27 -12.82 1.95
C VAL A 13 4.20 -12.28 0.88
N GLU A 14 5.42 -12.81 0.81
CA GLU A 14 6.36 -12.48 -0.27
C GLU A 14 6.31 -13.59 -1.32
N VAL A 15 6.18 -13.19 -2.59
CA VAL A 15 6.09 -14.12 -3.72
C VAL A 15 6.95 -13.62 -4.86
N ASN A 16 8.07 -14.31 -5.15
CA ASN A 16 8.98 -13.93 -6.25
C ASN A 16 9.34 -12.43 -6.24
N GLY A 17 9.55 -11.84 -5.05
CA GLY A 17 9.88 -10.42 -4.89
C GLY A 17 8.67 -9.46 -4.82
N ARG A 18 7.43 -9.93 -5.07
CA ARG A 18 6.18 -9.21 -4.80
C ARG A 18 5.82 -9.27 -3.32
N ALA A 19 4.99 -8.35 -2.86
CA ALA A 19 4.32 -8.41 -1.55
C ALA A 19 2.81 -8.44 -1.77
N LEU A 20 2.14 -9.51 -1.35
CA LEU A 20 0.68 -9.64 -1.47
C LEU A 20 0.02 -9.50 -0.11
N TYR A 21 -1.00 -8.67 -0.02
CA TYR A 21 -1.67 -8.34 1.24
C TYR A 21 -2.51 -9.51 1.77
N VAL A 22 -2.48 -9.68 3.08
CA VAL A 22 -3.30 -10.65 3.82
C VAL A 22 -4.06 -9.88 4.91
N GLU A 23 -5.30 -9.51 4.64
CA GLU A 23 -6.12 -8.61 5.46
C GLU A 23 -6.16 -8.96 6.96
N HIS A 24 -6.27 -10.23 7.29
CA HIS A 24 -6.33 -10.70 8.68
C HIS A 24 -5.01 -11.30 9.16
N GLY A 25 -3.92 -11.07 8.41
CA GLY A 25 -2.62 -11.65 8.65
C GLY A 25 -2.55 -13.15 8.35
N VAL A 26 -1.33 -13.62 8.18
CA VAL A 26 -1.02 -15.04 7.96
C VAL A 26 -1.41 -15.84 9.20
N GLN A 27 -2.36 -16.75 9.06
CA GLN A 27 -2.89 -17.56 10.16
C GLN A 27 -2.12 -18.87 10.34
N VAL A 28 -2.14 -19.39 11.56
CA VAL A 28 -1.70 -20.77 11.85
C VAL A 28 -2.93 -21.54 12.33
N ARG A 29 -3.30 -22.61 11.61
CA ARG A 29 -4.39 -23.51 11.98
C ARG A 29 -3.88 -24.94 12.02
N ASP A 30 -4.06 -25.61 13.15
CA ASP A 30 -3.61 -27.00 13.37
C ASP A 30 -2.12 -27.21 13.01
N GLY A 31 -1.26 -26.23 13.39
CA GLY A 31 0.17 -26.26 13.12
C GLY A 31 0.59 -26.02 11.67
N ARG A 32 -0.33 -25.56 10.83
CA ARG A 32 -0.10 -25.27 9.41
C ARG A 32 -0.36 -23.82 9.09
N ILE A 33 0.39 -23.25 8.15
CA ILE A 33 0.08 -21.92 7.57
C ILE A 33 -1.23 -22.03 6.80
N ALA A 34 -2.13 -21.08 7.08
CA ALA A 34 -3.40 -20.90 6.36
C ALA A 34 -3.41 -19.50 5.75
N LEU A 35 -3.69 -19.43 4.45
CA LEU A 35 -3.79 -18.21 3.66
C LEU A 35 -5.16 -18.17 2.96
N PRO A 36 -5.71 -16.98 2.68
CA PRO A 36 -6.85 -16.83 1.80
C PRO A 36 -6.57 -17.44 0.42
N LEU A 37 -7.57 -18.07 -0.18
CA LEU A 37 -7.43 -18.71 -1.48
C LEU A 37 -7.12 -17.70 -2.58
N GLU A 38 -7.65 -16.49 -2.44
CA GLU A 38 -7.42 -15.35 -3.32
C GLU A 38 -5.93 -15.00 -3.39
N VAL A 39 -5.27 -14.93 -2.23
CA VAL A 39 -3.82 -14.64 -2.15
C VAL A 39 -3.01 -15.74 -2.80
N LEU A 40 -3.40 -17.01 -2.65
CA LEU A 40 -2.73 -18.14 -3.30
C LEU A 40 -2.95 -18.15 -4.81
N ALA A 41 -4.17 -17.82 -5.26
CA ALA A 41 -4.49 -17.69 -6.67
C ALA A 41 -3.65 -16.59 -7.33
N GLU A 42 -3.62 -15.42 -6.69
CA GLU A 42 -2.82 -14.29 -7.15
C GLU A 42 -1.31 -14.60 -7.17
N ALA A 43 -0.80 -15.22 -6.09
CA ALA A 43 0.59 -15.67 -6.01
C ALA A 43 0.99 -16.61 -7.15
N ALA A 44 0.08 -17.51 -7.56
CA ALA A 44 0.30 -18.47 -8.62
C ALA A 44 -0.09 -17.94 -10.02
N GLY A 45 -0.63 -16.70 -10.11
CA GLY A 45 -1.13 -16.14 -11.37
C GLY A 45 -2.36 -16.87 -11.91
N LEU A 46 -3.16 -17.47 -11.03
CA LEU A 46 -4.36 -18.21 -11.38
C LEU A 46 -5.60 -17.32 -11.36
N GLN A 47 -6.55 -17.61 -12.21
CA GLN A 47 -7.86 -17.01 -12.16
C GLN A 47 -8.73 -17.74 -11.14
N LEU A 48 -9.28 -17.00 -10.15
CA LEU A 48 -10.22 -17.54 -9.17
C LEU A 48 -11.65 -17.10 -9.52
N THR A 49 -12.58 -18.06 -9.52
CA THR A 49 -14.01 -17.82 -9.69
C THR A 49 -14.76 -18.52 -8.56
N TRP A 50 -15.69 -17.82 -7.92
CA TRP A 50 -16.57 -18.38 -6.91
C TRP A 50 -17.91 -18.78 -7.52
N ASP A 51 -18.35 -20.02 -7.30
CA ASP A 51 -19.67 -20.50 -7.65
C ASP A 51 -20.58 -20.48 -6.42
N GLU A 52 -21.51 -19.52 -6.38
CA GLU A 52 -22.45 -19.37 -5.27
C GLU A 52 -23.47 -20.50 -5.17
N VAL A 53 -23.79 -21.15 -6.30
CA VAL A 53 -24.79 -22.22 -6.34
C VAL A 53 -24.24 -23.51 -5.78
N GLU A 54 -23.01 -23.85 -6.16
CA GLU A 54 -22.32 -25.05 -5.69
C GLU A 54 -21.54 -24.82 -4.39
N GLY A 55 -21.33 -23.55 -3.99
CA GLY A 55 -20.49 -23.17 -2.85
C GLY A 55 -19.04 -23.58 -3.07
N ALA A 56 -18.55 -23.50 -4.29
CA ALA A 56 -17.25 -23.98 -4.71
C ALA A 56 -16.38 -22.85 -5.30
N ALA A 57 -15.08 -22.96 -5.09
CA ALA A 57 -14.08 -22.08 -5.72
C ALA A 57 -13.41 -22.84 -6.88
N TRP A 58 -13.36 -22.21 -8.04
CA TRP A 58 -12.70 -22.75 -9.22
C TRP A 58 -11.42 -21.98 -9.50
N LEU A 59 -10.31 -22.70 -9.67
CA LEU A 59 -9.01 -22.14 -10.06
C LEU A 59 -8.71 -22.57 -11.49
N SER A 60 -8.44 -21.61 -12.40
CA SER A 60 -8.08 -21.86 -13.79
C SER A 60 -6.64 -21.43 -14.04
N THR A 61 -5.94 -22.25 -14.84
CA THR A 61 -4.58 -21.98 -15.33
C THR A 61 -4.56 -21.41 -16.75
N ASP A 62 -5.73 -21.25 -17.40
CA ASP A 62 -5.82 -20.92 -18.83
C ASP A 62 -5.18 -19.58 -19.19
N GLN A 63 -5.05 -18.70 -18.23
CA GLN A 63 -4.39 -17.41 -18.38
C GLN A 63 -3.32 -17.17 -17.28
N ALA A 64 -2.78 -18.25 -16.72
CA ALA A 64 -1.76 -18.16 -15.69
C ALA A 64 -0.57 -17.34 -16.18
N GLN A 65 -0.35 -16.19 -15.57
CA GLN A 65 0.86 -15.39 -15.76
C GLN A 65 1.78 -15.65 -14.57
N PRO A 66 3.04 -16.06 -14.79
CA PRO A 66 3.98 -16.18 -13.69
C PRO A 66 4.06 -14.85 -12.95
N ALA A 67 3.86 -14.92 -11.64
CA ALA A 67 3.98 -13.75 -10.77
C ALA A 67 5.44 -13.28 -10.71
N SER A 68 5.83 -12.40 -11.64
CA SER A 68 7.10 -11.69 -11.55
C SER A 68 6.85 -10.26 -11.11
N ALA A 69 7.57 -9.80 -10.09
CA ALA A 69 7.50 -8.41 -9.69
C ALA A 69 7.97 -7.52 -10.84
N SER A 70 7.06 -6.75 -11.39
CA SER A 70 7.36 -5.71 -12.37
C SER A 70 6.74 -4.40 -11.87
N TYR A 71 7.34 -3.84 -10.82
CA TYR A 71 7.00 -2.48 -10.41
C TYR A 71 7.75 -1.49 -11.30
N PRO A 72 7.14 -0.38 -11.73
CA PRO A 72 7.90 0.72 -12.29
C PRO A 72 8.98 1.14 -11.28
N ALA A 73 10.25 1.08 -11.70
CA ALA A 73 11.37 1.27 -10.77
C ALA A 73 11.36 2.66 -10.12
N GLU A 74 10.92 3.66 -10.85
CA GLU A 74 10.79 5.04 -10.39
C GLU A 74 9.68 5.21 -9.37
N ASP A 75 8.51 4.59 -9.60
CA ASP A 75 7.38 4.63 -8.66
C ASP A 75 7.75 3.95 -7.33
N LEU A 76 8.34 2.76 -7.40
CA LEU A 76 8.81 2.07 -6.19
C LEU A 76 9.89 2.87 -5.45
N TYR A 77 10.79 3.53 -6.20
CA TYR A 77 11.86 4.36 -5.64
C TYR A 77 11.30 5.53 -4.83
N TRP A 78 10.41 6.33 -5.41
CA TRP A 78 9.87 7.51 -4.75
C TRP A 78 8.80 7.17 -3.71
N LEU A 79 7.92 6.21 -4.01
CA LEU A 79 6.85 5.80 -3.09
C LEU A 79 7.42 5.23 -1.78
N SER A 80 8.42 4.35 -1.86
CA SER A 80 9.04 3.79 -0.65
C SER A 80 9.73 4.85 0.22
N ARG A 81 10.32 5.87 -0.40
CA ARG A 81 11.00 6.96 0.30
C ARG A 81 10.04 7.92 0.97
N ILE A 82 8.98 8.33 0.28
CA ILE A 82 8.00 9.23 0.89
C ILE A 82 7.25 8.53 2.03
N ILE A 83 6.86 7.26 1.88
CA ILE A 83 6.28 6.46 2.95
C ILE A 83 7.23 6.40 4.15
N SER A 84 8.52 6.13 3.91
CA SER A 84 9.51 6.05 4.98
C SER A 84 9.71 7.38 5.69
N ALA A 85 9.78 8.47 4.94
CA ALA A 85 10.02 9.79 5.51
C ALA A 85 8.84 10.31 6.34
N GLU A 86 7.60 9.99 5.93
CA GLU A 86 6.37 10.45 6.59
C GLU A 86 5.87 9.49 7.68
N SER A 87 6.13 8.17 7.54
CA SER A 87 5.41 7.19 8.37
C SER A 87 6.22 5.96 8.80
N ARG A 88 7.55 5.95 8.72
CA ARG A 88 8.37 4.77 9.11
C ARG A 88 8.18 4.30 10.54
N GLY A 89 7.69 5.15 11.42
CA GLY A 89 7.35 4.83 12.83
C GLY A 89 5.94 4.27 13.03
N GLU A 90 5.11 4.29 11.98
CA GLU A 90 3.74 3.79 12.02
C GLU A 90 3.68 2.26 11.82
N PRO A 91 2.61 1.60 12.29
CA PRO A 91 2.31 0.23 11.88
C PRO A 91 2.23 0.11 10.35
N LEU A 92 2.41 -1.11 9.81
CA LEU A 92 2.42 -1.34 8.36
C LEU A 92 1.16 -0.77 7.67
N LEU A 93 -0.02 -0.92 8.27
CA LEU A 93 -1.26 -0.32 7.74
C LEU A 93 -1.20 1.21 7.64
N GLY A 94 -0.57 1.89 8.61
CA GLY A 94 -0.38 3.34 8.55
C GLY A 94 0.58 3.76 7.45
N GLN A 95 1.60 2.95 7.17
CA GLN A 95 2.52 3.16 6.07
C GLN A 95 1.85 2.93 4.70
N ILE A 96 1.03 1.87 4.57
CA ILE A 96 0.20 1.63 3.38
C ILE A 96 -0.75 2.81 3.15
N ALA A 97 -1.43 3.28 4.21
CA ALA A 97 -2.36 4.39 4.15
C ALA A 97 -1.74 5.68 3.59
N VAL A 98 -0.51 6.01 4.00
CA VAL A 98 0.25 7.14 3.43
C VAL A 98 0.55 6.90 1.96
N GLY A 99 0.98 5.68 1.58
CA GLY A 99 1.23 5.31 0.19
C GLY A 99 -0.02 5.41 -0.69
N ASN A 100 -1.18 4.97 -0.18
CA ASN A 100 -2.45 5.09 -0.90
C ASN A 100 -2.81 6.55 -1.18
N VAL A 101 -2.62 7.48 -0.24
CA VAL A 101 -2.86 8.91 -0.49
C VAL A 101 -1.98 9.43 -1.63
N ILE A 102 -0.71 9.00 -1.72
CA ILE A 102 0.16 9.39 -2.83
C ILE A 102 -0.39 8.85 -4.16
N LEU A 103 -0.78 7.58 -4.23
CA LEU A 103 -1.34 6.99 -5.45
C LEU A 103 -2.70 7.59 -5.84
N ASN A 104 -3.58 7.85 -4.87
CA ASN A 104 -4.85 8.54 -5.11
C ASN A 104 -4.62 9.95 -5.70
N ARG A 105 -3.58 10.65 -5.26
CA ARG A 105 -3.21 11.95 -5.86
C ARG A 105 -2.73 11.79 -7.29
N VAL A 106 -1.94 10.76 -7.61
CA VAL A 106 -1.52 10.47 -8.99
C VAL A 106 -2.71 10.24 -9.91
N GLU A 107 -3.77 9.60 -9.41
CA GLU A 107 -5.02 9.35 -10.17
C GLU A 107 -5.95 10.56 -10.24
N SER A 108 -5.76 11.54 -9.35
CA SER A 108 -6.60 12.73 -9.30
C SER A 108 -6.14 13.82 -10.27
N SER A 109 -7.05 14.34 -11.10
CA SER A 109 -6.78 15.47 -12.01
C SER A 109 -6.33 16.77 -11.31
N GLN A 110 -6.35 16.83 -9.98
CA GLN A 110 -5.92 17.99 -9.19
C GLN A 110 -4.40 18.02 -8.98
N TYR A 111 -3.74 16.88 -9.14
CA TYR A 111 -2.32 16.66 -8.83
C TYR A 111 -1.56 16.20 -10.08
N PRO A 112 -0.22 16.17 -10.04
CA PRO A 112 0.60 15.52 -11.06
C PRO A 112 0.26 14.04 -11.23
N ASP A 113 0.46 13.51 -12.43
CA ASP A 113 0.12 12.15 -12.86
C ASP A 113 1.26 11.11 -12.65
N THR A 114 2.26 11.43 -11.82
CA THR A 114 3.37 10.54 -11.46
C THR A 114 3.66 10.62 -9.97
N VAL A 115 4.20 9.53 -9.40
CA VAL A 115 4.59 9.49 -7.98
C VAL A 115 5.63 10.57 -7.67
N GLU A 116 6.67 10.71 -8.50
CA GLU A 116 7.66 11.77 -8.36
C GLU A 116 7.02 13.15 -8.41
N GLY A 117 6.14 13.38 -9.40
CA GLY A 117 5.43 14.65 -9.55
C GLY A 117 4.62 15.03 -8.31
N VAL A 118 3.89 14.07 -7.73
CA VAL A 118 3.13 14.31 -6.48
C VAL A 118 4.05 14.59 -5.31
N VAL A 119 5.17 13.86 -5.17
CA VAL A 119 6.13 14.06 -4.07
C VAL A 119 6.75 15.44 -4.13
N PHE A 120 7.11 15.93 -5.31
CA PHE A 120 7.77 17.22 -5.51
C PHE A 120 6.81 18.36 -5.91
N ASP A 121 5.49 18.14 -5.82
CA ASP A 121 4.50 19.18 -6.15
C ASP A 121 4.66 20.41 -5.26
N THR A 122 4.75 21.57 -5.88
CA THR A 122 4.87 22.88 -5.23
C THR A 122 3.76 23.85 -5.59
N LYS A 123 2.72 23.39 -6.32
CA LYS A 123 1.62 24.24 -6.81
C LYS A 123 0.96 25.06 -5.70
N TYR A 124 0.85 24.50 -4.50
CA TYR A 124 0.29 25.14 -3.32
C TYR A 124 1.32 25.27 -2.18
N GLY A 125 2.60 25.31 -2.51
CA GLY A 125 3.71 25.23 -1.57
C GLY A 125 4.24 23.80 -1.44
N VAL A 126 5.36 23.63 -0.70
CA VAL A 126 5.94 22.30 -0.50
C VAL A 126 4.96 21.44 0.29
N GLN A 127 4.52 20.34 -0.29
CA GLN A 127 3.52 19.45 0.29
C GLN A 127 4.11 18.55 1.39
N PHE A 128 5.36 18.15 1.24
CA PHE A 128 6.03 17.20 2.13
C PHE A 128 7.31 17.81 2.70
N GLN A 129 7.37 17.90 4.04
CA GLN A 129 8.55 18.42 4.73
C GLN A 129 9.85 17.68 4.39
N PRO A 130 9.85 16.34 4.18
CA PRO A 130 11.01 15.58 3.74
C PRO A 130 11.68 16.09 2.45
N VAL A 131 10.93 16.70 1.56
CA VAL A 131 11.47 17.32 0.34
C VAL A 131 12.29 18.57 0.69
N SER A 132 11.79 19.40 1.61
CA SER A 132 12.48 20.63 2.02
C SER A 132 13.74 20.39 2.82
N ASN A 133 13.75 19.36 3.68
CA ASN A 133 14.89 19.07 4.56
C ASN A 133 15.85 18.01 4.01
N GLY A 134 15.54 17.44 2.83
CA GLY A 134 16.39 16.47 2.12
C GLY A 134 16.26 15.03 2.60
N THR A 135 15.44 14.72 3.61
CA THR A 135 15.27 13.34 4.12
C THR A 135 14.55 12.41 3.14
N ILE A 136 13.92 12.97 2.09
CA ILE A 136 13.34 12.19 0.98
C ILE A 136 14.41 11.35 0.24
N TYR A 137 15.67 11.72 0.29
CA TYR A 137 16.79 11.00 -0.36
C TYR A 137 17.39 9.89 0.52
N ASP A 138 16.99 9.79 1.78
CA ASP A 138 17.46 8.74 2.68
C ASP A 138 16.95 7.36 2.19
N ALA A 139 17.73 6.31 2.50
CA ALA A 139 17.30 4.94 2.21
C ALA A 139 16.00 4.61 2.98
N PRO A 140 14.98 4.04 2.32
CA PRO A 140 13.73 3.71 2.98
C PRO A 140 13.91 2.57 4.00
N ALA A 141 13.09 2.58 5.04
CA ALA A 141 12.99 1.43 5.94
C ALA A 141 12.45 0.20 5.21
N SER A 142 12.85 -1.00 5.63
CA SER A 142 12.38 -2.25 4.99
C SER A 142 10.85 -2.38 5.02
N SER A 143 10.19 -1.98 6.12
CA SER A 143 8.73 -1.94 6.20
C SER A 143 8.09 -0.98 5.20
N SER A 144 8.73 0.16 4.92
CA SER A 144 8.23 1.16 3.96
C SER A 144 8.39 0.68 2.52
N LEU A 145 9.44 -0.11 2.24
CA LEU A 145 9.59 -0.76 0.94
C LEU A 145 8.50 -1.82 0.72
N VAL A 146 8.17 -2.60 1.76
CA VAL A 146 7.05 -3.56 1.71
C VAL A 146 5.71 -2.82 1.53
N ALA A 147 5.47 -1.74 2.29
CA ALA A 147 4.26 -0.94 2.15
C ALA A 147 4.10 -0.37 0.73
N ALA A 148 5.18 0.14 0.13
CA ALA A 148 5.16 0.63 -1.25
C ALA A 148 4.82 -0.46 -2.26
N LYS A 149 5.38 -1.67 -2.10
CA LYS A 149 5.03 -2.82 -2.94
C LYS A 149 3.56 -3.18 -2.80
N LEU A 150 3.03 -3.26 -1.56
CA LEU A 150 1.62 -3.55 -1.30
C LEU A 150 0.69 -2.52 -1.97
N CYS A 151 1.02 -1.22 -1.88
CA CYS A 151 0.26 -0.17 -2.56
C CYS A 151 0.28 -0.36 -4.09
N LEU A 152 1.45 -0.65 -4.67
CA LEU A 152 1.59 -0.88 -6.13
C LEU A 152 0.92 -2.18 -6.61
N GLU A 153 0.67 -3.14 -5.71
CA GLU A 153 -0.17 -4.32 -5.96
C GLU A 153 -1.68 -4.04 -5.79
N GLY A 154 -2.06 -2.79 -5.48
CA GLY A 154 -3.46 -2.39 -5.37
C GLY A 154 -4.06 -2.52 -3.96
N THR A 155 -3.24 -2.76 -2.92
CA THR A 155 -3.76 -2.71 -1.54
C THR A 155 -4.23 -1.31 -1.21
N ASP A 156 -5.52 -1.17 -0.86
CA ASP A 156 -6.12 0.09 -0.42
C ASP A 156 -6.73 -0.06 0.99
N VAL A 157 -6.40 0.91 1.86
CA VAL A 157 -6.90 0.95 3.25
C VAL A 157 -7.52 2.30 3.62
N VAL A 158 -7.53 3.28 2.70
CA VAL A 158 -8.04 4.65 2.93
C VAL A 158 -9.01 5.14 1.86
N GLY A 159 -9.44 4.27 0.92
CA GLY A 159 -10.34 4.64 -0.17
C GLY A 159 -9.79 5.84 -0.96
N GLU A 160 -10.64 6.77 -1.34
CA GLU A 160 -10.30 7.94 -2.16
C GLU A 160 -9.63 9.10 -1.38
N SER A 161 -9.04 8.84 -0.19
CA SER A 161 -8.45 9.90 0.62
C SER A 161 -7.29 10.59 -0.09
N LEU A 162 -7.34 11.93 -0.13
CA LEU A 162 -6.32 12.80 -0.74
C LEU A 162 -5.47 13.55 0.30
N TYR A 163 -5.91 13.56 1.57
CA TYR A 163 -5.25 14.32 2.64
C TYR A 163 -5.04 13.46 3.87
N PHE A 164 -3.95 13.71 4.56
CA PHE A 164 -3.69 13.18 5.90
C PHE A 164 -2.90 14.17 6.75
N PHE A 165 -2.99 14.02 8.05
CA PHE A 165 -2.11 14.69 9.01
C PHE A 165 -2.05 13.92 10.32
N SER A 166 -1.01 14.18 11.12
CA SER A 166 -0.89 13.67 12.49
C SER A 166 -1.46 14.70 13.46
N PRO A 167 -2.56 14.43 14.20
CA PRO A 167 -3.11 15.34 15.20
C PRO A 167 -2.15 15.68 16.34
N ALA A 168 -1.17 14.81 16.59
CA ALA A 168 -0.13 15.04 17.58
C ALA A 168 0.86 16.14 17.16
N LEU A 169 1.04 16.35 15.85
CA LEU A 169 2.02 17.28 15.28
C LEU A 169 1.39 18.54 14.69
N SER A 170 0.13 18.48 14.27
CA SER A 170 -0.57 19.57 13.60
C SER A 170 -2.06 19.58 13.96
N ALA A 171 -2.67 20.76 14.01
CA ALA A 171 -4.12 20.86 14.15
C ALA A 171 -4.90 20.58 12.87
N GLY A 172 -4.22 20.43 11.72
CA GLY A 172 -4.84 20.12 10.42
C GLY A 172 -5.98 21.07 10.01
N ARG A 173 -5.98 22.33 10.45
CA ARG A 173 -7.13 23.23 10.39
C ARG A 173 -7.74 23.33 9.00
N TRP A 174 -6.91 23.45 7.97
CA TRP A 174 -7.40 23.55 6.61
C TRP A 174 -8.08 22.25 6.18
N ILE A 175 -7.45 21.10 6.41
CA ILE A 175 -7.98 19.77 6.05
C ILE A 175 -9.32 19.54 6.76
N VAL A 176 -9.36 19.74 8.08
CA VAL A 176 -10.58 19.55 8.90
C VAL A 176 -11.73 20.46 8.44
N SER A 177 -11.43 21.65 7.90
CA SER A 177 -12.45 22.61 7.46
C SER A 177 -12.91 22.41 6.02
N ASN A 178 -12.14 21.70 5.17
CA ASN A 178 -12.37 21.65 3.72
C ASN A 178 -12.49 20.23 3.15
N ALA A 179 -12.20 19.20 3.93
CA ALA A 179 -12.25 17.80 3.52
C ALA A 179 -13.09 16.96 4.47
N THR A 180 -13.60 15.85 4.00
CA THR A 180 -14.43 14.92 4.78
C THR A 180 -13.55 13.88 5.47
N TYR A 181 -13.68 13.75 6.80
CA TYR A 181 -13.00 12.72 7.55
C TYR A 181 -13.38 11.32 7.05
N TYR A 182 -12.41 10.48 6.78
CA TYR A 182 -12.62 9.11 6.36
C TYR A 182 -12.29 8.12 7.49
N THR A 183 -11.03 8.10 7.98
CA THR A 183 -10.59 7.13 9.00
C THR A 183 -9.36 7.63 9.76
N THR A 184 -9.02 6.90 10.84
CA THR A 184 -7.75 7.05 11.57
C THR A 184 -7.01 5.72 11.55
N ILE A 185 -5.76 5.72 11.09
CA ILE A 185 -4.88 4.55 11.10
C ILE A 185 -3.55 4.97 11.73
N GLY A 186 -3.15 4.27 12.80
CA GLY A 186 -1.97 4.66 13.56
C GLY A 186 -2.09 6.06 14.14
N GLY A 187 -1.07 6.88 13.96
CA GLY A 187 -1.02 8.28 14.39
C GLY A 187 -1.59 9.29 13.39
N HIS A 188 -2.18 8.85 12.27
CA HIS A 188 -2.67 9.72 11.20
C HIS A 188 -4.18 9.67 11.01
N GLN A 189 -4.76 10.82 10.67
CA GLN A 189 -6.14 10.95 10.22
C GLN A 189 -6.17 11.19 8.71
N PHE A 190 -7.10 10.52 8.02
CA PHE A 190 -7.25 10.53 6.57
C PHE A 190 -8.57 11.16 6.15
N TYR A 191 -8.55 11.92 5.04
CA TYR A 191 -9.68 12.73 4.57
C TYR A 191 -9.80 12.68 3.04
N VAL A 192 -11.04 12.68 2.60
CA VAL A 192 -11.44 12.75 1.18
C VAL A 192 -11.72 14.18 0.77
#